data_1522135c3d98a92d602de9e64948eb3f
#
_entry.id   1522135c3d98a92d602de9e64948eb3f
#
_cell.length_a   1.000
_cell.length_b   1.000
_cell.length_c   1.000
_cell.angle_alpha   90.00
_cell.angle_beta   90.00
_cell.angle_gamma   90.00
#
_symmetry.space_group_name_H-M   'P 1'
#
loop_
_entity.id
_entity.type
_entity.pdbx_description
1 polymer ?
#
loop_
_entity_poly.entity_id
_entity_poly.type
_entity_poly.pdbx_seq_one_letter_code
_entity_poly.pdbx_strand_id
1 'polypeptide(L)'
;MKPAIKIIALFLCLLVLSIGHLAFAETRTFIKEYTYQAGDEDSKNSSRVIALREVKRLLLEELGTYLESETEVKNFQLTKDQITMLTAGIVQTEIIAEKWDGRVYWLKSKIAADSDKVVQSIDAMRKDREKTRELESMKQKSDELLREVERLRKAMASAKNGGRESQQADYDRSIRELSAAEWIEKGHAVSGPEDDFKGAFNAYSRAIELDPVNIKAYYFRARISEKNQAMSDYYKILSIEPKDSEAHLIRAWTYKELDQRDPALQEFGKAIAKAQGNKEKAAAYVDRGRYYTLFRSRPYLEPSSKDIPNALELSVSDFSSAIALDPADPSYFHNRANSYWGLGQHDLAIEDFNAGIRLDPKSAGLFSGRGQLYQLLQKPELAVADLSRAIELEGPDHLFASHDYMLRAMSYEKLGKFDLAIQDWNTLLKRKPDDPFYLWERAELYRKIGQYDQAIEDYGKSIALNPQEAAAAYYGRALAYAFKGDSRKSIQDLRNAIQLDPGYKAKVLSEAGFNSLRHHPDFIKLIRK
;
A
#
# COMPACT_ATOMS: atom_id res chain seq x y z
N MET A 1 -12.67 36.47 54.19
CA MET A 1 -11.64 35.59 53.54
C MET A 1 -12.04 34.12 53.40
N LYS A 2 -13.32 33.74 53.34
CA LYS A 2 -13.74 32.30 53.25
C LYS A 2 -14.44 31.88 51.96
N PRO A 3 -14.87 32.73 50.99
CA PRO A 3 -15.38 32.21 49.73
C PRO A 3 -14.33 31.97 48.61
N ALA A 4 -13.19 32.68 48.64
CA ALA A 4 -12.16 32.55 47.59
C ALA A 4 -11.42 31.19 47.60
N ILE A 5 -11.21 30.60 48.79
CA ILE A 5 -10.52 29.29 48.92
C ILE A 5 -11.38 28.13 48.42
N LYS A 6 -12.72 28.22 48.53
CA LYS A 6 -13.61 27.16 47.96
C LYS A 6 -13.70 27.19 46.44
N ILE A 7 -13.56 28.34 45.80
CA ILE A 7 -13.57 28.48 44.34
C ILE A 7 -12.24 27.98 43.75
N ILE A 8 -11.11 28.25 44.41
CA ILE A 8 -9.80 27.73 43.97
C ILE A 8 -9.70 26.21 44.15
N ALA A 9 -10.27 25.63 45.21
CA ALA A 9 -10.32 24.19 45.41
C ALA A 9 -11.24 23.50 44.37
N LEU A 10 -12.37 24.13 43.95
CA LEU A 10 -13.25 23.61 42.91
C LEU A 10 -12.59 23.71 41.52
N PHE A 11 -11.83 24.76 41.23
CA PHE A 11 -11.07 24.88 39.98
C PHE A 11 -9.88 23.90 39.92
N LEU A 12 -9.20 23.64 41.04
CA LEU A 12 -8.16 22.61 41.08
C LEU A 12 -8.72 21.18 40.95
N CYS A 13 -9.90 20.89 41.54
CA CYS A 13 -10.57 19.60 41.30
C CYS A 13 -11.09 19.45 39.88
N LEU A 14 -11.55 20.52 39.21
CA LEU A 14 -11.93 20.49 37.79
C LEU A 14 -10.70 20.41 36.85
N LEU A 15 -9.54 20.97 37.27
CA LEU A 15 -8.29 20.84 36.52
C LEU A 15 -7.70 19.43 36.64
N VAL A 16 -7.89 18.75 37.78
CA VAL A 16 -7.45 17.34 37.98
C VAL A 16 -8.40 16.36 37.29
N LEU A 17 -9.67 16.72 37.05
CA LEU A 17 -10.63 15.92 36.26
C LEU A 17 -10.53 16.17 34.74
N SER A 18 -9.82 17.21 34.30
CA SER A 18 -9.52 17.50 32.91
C SER A 18 -8.11 17.08 32.45
N ILE A 19 -7.30 16.50 33.34
CA ILE A 19 -6.20 15.62 32.91
C ILE A 19 -6.89 14.36 32.44
N GLY A 20 -7.43 14.46 31.19
CA GLY A 20 -7.95 13.34 30.46
C GLY A 20 -6.93 12.22 30.56
N HIS A 21 -7.40 11.04 30.72
CA HIS A 21 -6.62 9.82 30.57
C HIS A 21 -5.78 9.95 29.29
N LEU A 22 -4.54 10.35 29.43
CA LEU A 22 -3.49 9.85 28.58
C LEU A 22 -3.52 8.36 28.89
N ALA A 23 -4.33 7.63 28.13
CA ALA A 23 -4.23 6.20 28.05
C ALA A 23 -2.82 5.94 27.54
N PHE A 24 -1.88 5.71 28.44
CA PHE A 24 -0.65 5.03 28.08
C PHE A 24 -1.12 3.71 27.50
N ALA A 25 -0.92 3.52 26.21
CA ALA A 25 -1.16 2.24 25.57
C ALA A 25 -0.45 1.17 26.39
N GLU A 26 -1.23 0.30 27.05
CA GLU A 26 -0.71 -0.67 28.00
C GLU A 26 -0.10 -1.81 27.20
N THR A 27 1.24 -1.86 27.11
CA THR A 27 1.93 -2.98 26.48
C THR A 27 1.63 -4.25 27.26
N ARG A 28 0.85 -5.14 26.67
CA ARG A 28 0.48 -6.42 27.25
C ARG A 28 1.49 -7.50 26.89
N THR A 29 1.88 -8.30 27.88
CA THR A 29 2.83 -9.40 27.66
C THR A 29 2.11 -10.73 27.80
N PHE A 30 2.18 -11.55 26.75
CA PHE A 30 1.68 -12.93 26.73
C PHE A 30 2.86 -13.88 26.87
N ILE A 31 2.73 -14.91 27.72
CA ILE A 31 3.81 -15.87 28.00
C ILE A 31 3.25 -17.28 27.86
N LYS A 32 3.94 -18.13 27.10
CA LYS A 32 3.64 -19.56 26.96
C LYS A 32 4.88 -20.41 27.15
N GLU A 33 4.62 -21.63 27.60
CA GLU A 33 5.60 -22.68 27.71
C GLU A 33 5.13 -23.87 26.85
N TYR A 34 6.09 -24.54 26.24
CA TYR A 34 5.83 -25.75 25.48
C TYR A 34 6.93 -26.79 25.73
N THR A 35 6.53 -28.04 25.82
CA THR A 35 7.43 -29.17 26.00
C THR A 35 7.28 -30.12 24.83
N TYR A 36 8.35 -30.31 24.07
CA TYR A 36 8.41 -31.21 22.93
C TYR A 36 9.14 -32.50 23.33
N GLN A 37 8.48 -33.65 23.10
CA GLN A 37 9.06 -34.96 23.28
C GLN A 37 9.77 -35.37 21.99
N ALA A 38 11.09 -35.41 22.01
CA ALA A 38 11.90 -35.82 20.86
C ALA A 38 11.77 -37.31 20.61
N GLY A 39 11.72 -37.70 19.34
CA GLY A 39 11.91 -39.09 18.90
C GLY A 39 13.41 -39.41 18.70
N ASP A 40 13.69 -40.66 18.38
CA ASP A 40 15.06 -41.14 18.15
C ASP A 40 15.74 -40.43 16.95
N GLU A 41 14.95 -39.85 16.03
CA GLU A 41 15.41 -39.17 14.83
C GLU A 41 15.64 -37.67 15.05
N ASP A 42 15.17 -37.15 16.19
CA ASP A 42 15.22 -35.71 16.47
C ASP A 42 16.55 -35.31 17.05
N SER A 43 17.17 -34.30 16.46
CA SER A 43 18.31 -33.59 17.04
C SER A 43 17.82 -32.49 18.02
N LYS A 44 18.73 -31.96 18.82
CA LYS A 44 18.44 -30.75 19.62
C LYS A 44 17.90 -29.63 18.75
N ASN A 45 18.43 -29.45 17.53
CA ASN A 45 18.02 -28.37 16.64
C ASN A 45 16.61 -28.60 16.08
N SER A 46 16.28 -29.81 15.60
CA SER A 46 14.93 -30.10 15.11
C SER A 46 13.90 -29.96 16.22
N SER A 47 14.19 -30.47 17.42
CA SER A 47 13.33 -30.35 18.60
C SER A 47 13.09 -28.88 18.96
N ARG A 48 14.10 -28.01 18.86
CA ARG A 48 13.99 -26.58 19.10
C ARG A 48 13.08 -25.90 18.09
N VAL A 49 13.26 -26.20 16.81
CA VAL A 49 12.46 -25.60 15.72
C VAL A 49 10.98 -25.95 15.89
N ILE A 50 10.65 -27.21 16.17
CA ILE A 50 9.30 -27.68 16.38
C ILE A 50 8.68 -27.02 17.65
N ALA A 51 9.44 -27.01 18.76
CA ALA A 51 8.98 -26.41 20.00
C ALA A 51 8.73 -24.89 19.87
N LEU A 52 9.61 -24.17 19.17
CA LEU A 52 9.46 -22.74 18.94
C LEU A 52 8.22 -22.43 18.08
N ARG A 53 7.97 -23.22 17.05
CA ARG A 53 6.80 -23.09 16.21
C ARG A 53 5.51 -23.28 17.01
N GLU A 54 5.43 -24.31 17.85
CA GLU A 54 4.26 -24.60 18.65
C GLU A 54 4.01 -23.53 19.73
N VAL A 55 5.05 -23.07 20.43
CA VAL A 55 4.90 -22.01 21.43
C VAL A 55 4.46 -20.70 20.79
N LYS A 56 4.99 -20.38 19.60
CA LYS A 56 4.60 -19.21 18.80
C LYS A 56 3.11 -19.30 18.41
N ARG A 57 2.64 -20.46 17.93
CA ARG A 57 1.24 -20.69 17.61
C ARG A 57 0.34 -20.43 18.82
N LEU A 58 0.68 -20.98 19.99
CA LEU A 58 -0.08 -20.79 21.23
C LEU A 58 -0.11 -19.31 21.69
N LEU A 59 0.99 -18.59 21.55
CA LEU A 59 1.07 -17.16 21.86
C LEU A 59 0.20 -16.32 20.93
N LEU A 60 0.24 -16.60 19.61
CA LEU A 60 -0.55 -15.90 18.61
C LEU A 60 -2.05 -16.18 18.74
N GLU A 61 -2.44 -17.42 19.10
CA GLU A 61 -3.83 -17.77 19.38
C GLU A 61 -4.37 -17.04 20.61
N GLU A 62 -3.58 -16.88 21.66
CA GLU A 62 -3.97 -16.11 22.85
C GLU A 62 -4.08 -14.63 22.55
N LEU A 63 -3.08 -14.04 21.87
CA LEU A 63 -3.10 -12.65 21.45
C LEU A 63 -4.28 -12.41 20.48
N GLY A 64 -4.50 -13.31 19.50
CA GLY A 64 -5.62 -13.22 18.57
C GLY A 64 -6.98 -13.26 19.29
N THR A 65 -7.13 -14.11 20.30
CA THR A 65 -8.36 -14.15 21.13
C THR A 65 -8.56 -12.85 21.92
N TYR A 66 -7.46 -12.26 22.43
CA TYR A 66 -7.51 -10.96 23.10
C TYR A 66 -7.92 -9.87 22.12
N LEU A 67 -7.29 -9.78 20.97
CA LEU A 67 -7.58 -8.77 19.94
C LEU A 67 -9.00 -8.91 19.37
N GLU A 68 -9.51 -10.13 19.22
CA GLU A 68 -10.90 -10.37 18.81
C GLU A 68 -11.92 -9.75 19.78
N SER A 69 -11.54 -9.53 21.04
CA SER A 69 -12.37 -8.85 22.04
C SER A 69 -12.40 -7.34 21.86
N GLU A 70 -11.42 -6.74 21.21
CA GLU A 70 -11.30 -5.29 21.00
C GLU A 70 -12.36 -4.79 20.00
N THR A 71 -13.01 -3.66 20.35
CA THR A 71 -14.12 -3.11 19.55
C THR A 71 -13.71 -2.74 18.12
N GLU A 72 -12.51 -2.18 17.94
CA GLU A 72 -11.99 -1.78 16.64
C GLU A 72 -11.77 -2.99 15.73
N VAL A 73 -11.19 -4.08 16.26
CA VAL A 73 -10.96 -5.33 15.52
C VAL A 73 -12.29 -5.99 15.13
N LYS A 74 -13.31 -5.95 16.01
CA LYS A 74 -14.67 -6.41 15.69
C LYS A 74 -15.25 -5.66 14.49
N ASN A 75 -15.00 -4.37 14.38
CA ASN A 75 -15.45 -3.55 13.25
C ASN A 75 -14.80 -3.96 11.93
N PHE A 76 -13.63 -4.62 11.97
CA PHE A 76 -12.95 -5.11 10.76
C PHE A 76 -13.62 -6.33 10.15
N GLN A 77 -14.48 -7.03 10.88
CA GLN A 77 -15.17 -8.26 10.46
C GLN A 77 -14.20 -9.38 10.00
N LEU A 78 -13.07 -9.48 10.66
CA LEU A 78 -12.07 -10.53 10.44
C LEU A 78 -12.43 -11.78 11.23
N THR A 79 -12.09 -12.95 10.67
CA THR A 79 -12.13 -14.21 11.43
C THR A 79 -10.96 -14.27 12.41
N LYS A 80 -11.08 -15.10 13.45
CA LYS A 80 -9.98 -15.34 14.40
C LYS A 80 -8.70 -15.80 13.71
N ASP A 81 -8.81 -16.65 12.69
CA ASP A 81 -7.65 -17.13 11.92
C ASP A 81 -6.98 -16.00 11.13
N GLN A 82 -7.76 -15.07 10.58
CA GLN A 82 -7.23 -13.89 9.90
C GLN A 82 -6.52 -12.94 10.88
N ILE A 83 -7.12 -12.70 12.06
CA ILE A 83 -6.48 -11.89 13.10
C ILE A 83 -5.15 -12.52 13.52
N THR A 84 -5.14 -13.82 13.80
CA THR A 84 -3.94 -14.56 14.20
C THR A 84 -2.85 -14.50 13.11
N MET A 85 -3.22 -14.66 11.86
CA MET A 85 -2.29 -14.59 10.71
C MET A 85 -1.68 -13.20 10.55
N LEU A 86 -2.52 -12.14 10.54
CA LEU A 86 -2.05 -10.76 10.42
C LEU A 86 -1.16 -10.38 11.61
N THR A 87 -1.52 -10.81 12.81
CA THR A 87 -0.74 -10.58 14.02
C THR A 87 0.64 -11.25 13.94
N ALA A 88 0.74 -12.43 13.33
CA ALA A 88 2.03 -13.12 13.13
C ALA A 88 3.03 -12.31 12.30
N GLY A 89 2.55 -11.47 11.38
CA GLY A 89 3.37 -10.55 10.59
C GLY A 89 3.69 -9.22 11.28
N ILE A 90 3.19 -8.99 12.50
CA ILE A 90 3.35 -7.73 13.23
C ILE A 90 4.23 -7.91 14.46
N VAL A 91 3.99 -8.98 15.24
CA VAL A 91 4.63 -9.18 16.54
C VAL A 91 5.81 -10.14 16.49
N GLN A 92 6.78 -9.91 17.37
CA GLN A 92 7.94 -10.79 17.51
C GLN A 92 7.80 -11.67 18.73
N THR A 93 8.19 -12.95 18.58
CA THR A 93 8.28 -13.91 19.68
C THR A 93 9.70 -13.89 20.23
N GLU A 94 9.82 -13.64 21.54
CA GLU A 94 11.08 -13.64 22.26
C GLU A 94 11.20 -14.88 23.14
N ILE A 95 12.32 -15.61 23.04
CA ILE A 95 12.60 -16.76 23.89
C ILE A 95 13.10 -16.26 25.25
N ILE A 96 12.39 -16.62 26.33
CA ILE A 96 12.78 -16.29 27.71
C ILE A 96 13.75 -17.34 28.25
N ALA A 97 13.46 -18.61 28.00
CA ALA A 97 14.26 -19.73 28.50
C ALA A 97 14.04 -20.98 27.65
N GLU A 98 15.07 -21.80 27.55
CA GLU A 98 14.99 -23.10 26.87
C GLU A 98 15.90 -24.14 27.56
N LYS A 99 15.48 -25.39 27.58
CA LYS A 99 16.23 -26.51 28.17
C LYS A 99 16.13 -27.74 27.28
N TRP A 100 17.23 -28.50 27.23
CA TRP A 100 17.32 -29.77 26.50
C TRP A 100 18.03 -30.81 27.38
N ASP A 101 17.40 -31.97 27.57
CA ASP A 101 17.97 -33.08 28.36
C ASP A 101 18.40 -34.32 27.54
N GLY A 102 18.32 -34.20 26.22
CA GLY A 102 18.62 -35.29 25.28
C GLY A 102 17.36 -35.97 24.72
N ARG A 103 16.21 -35.81 25.33
CA ARG A 103 14.91 -36.36 24.90
C ARG A 103 13.75 -35.38 24.95
N VAL A 104 13.85 -34.38 25.82
CA VAL A 104 12.78 -33.41 26.03
C VAL A 104 13.32 -32.03 25.77
N TYR A 105 12.65 -31.27 24.89
CA TYR A 105 12.93 -29.86 24.67
C TYR A 105 11.83 -29.02 25.32
N TRP A 106 12.17 -28.27 26.36
CA TRP A 106 11.30 -27.32 27.00
C TRP A 106 11.66 -25.90 26.57
N LEU A 107 10.64 -25.11 26.24
CA LEU A 107 10.78 -23.75 25.75
C LEU A 107 9.73 -22.85 26.42
N LYS A 108 10.18 -21.66 26.84
CA LYS A 108 9.34 -20.59 27.36
C LYS A 108 9.57 -19.34 26.54
N SER A 109 8.50 -18.77 25.99
CA SER A 109 8.56 -17.60 25.13
C SER A 109 7.49 -16.59 25.50
N LYS A 110 7.70 -15.32 25.08
CA LYS A 110 6.75 -14.23 25.23
C LYS A 110 6.54 -13.47 23.93
N ILE A 111 5.38 -12.81 23.86
CA ILE A 111 5.07 -11.72 22.92
C ILE A 111 4.68 -10.52 23.77
N ALA A 112 5.33 -9.37 23.54
CA ALA A 112 4.91 -8.08 24.08
C ALA A 112 4.19 -7.30 22.98
N ALA A 113 2.96 -6.89 23.22
CA ALA A 113 2.12 -6.22 22.24
C ALA A 113 1.47 -4.98 22.84
N ASP A 114 1.64 -3.85 22.18
CA ASP A 114 0.86 -2.64 22.37
C ASP A 114 -0.42 -2.83 21.53
N SER A 115 -1.57 -2.96 22.20
CA SER A 115 -2.83 -3.29 21.52
C SER A 115 -3.20 -2.29 20.44
N ASP A 116 -3.04 -0.99 20.68
CA ASP A 116 -3.43 0.05 19.76
C ASP A 116 -2.55 0.03 18.49
N LYS A 117 -1.24 -0.12 18.67
CA LYS A 117 -0.31 -0.27 17.55
C LYS A 117 -0.57 -1.53 16.73
N VAL A 118 -0.85 -2.65 17.40
CA VAL A 118 -1.16 -3.92 16.72
C VAL A 118 -2.46 -3.78 15.94
N VAL A 119 -3.50 -3.17 16.50
CA VAL A 119 -4.79 -2.94 15.82
C VAL A 119 -4.62 -2.04 14.61
N GLN A 120 -3.87 -0.95 14.72
CA GLN A 120 -3.54 -0.06 13.59
C GLN A 120 -2.77 -0.81 12.48
N SER A 121 -1.80 -1.64 12.88
CA SER A 121 -1.02 -2.44 11.93
C SER A 121 -1.88 -3.52 11.25
N ILE A 122 -2.81 -4.16 11.96
CA ILE A 122 -3.79 -5.09 11.37
C ILE A 122 -4.66 -4.35 10.34
N ASP A 123 -5.13 -3.14 10.67
CA ASP A 123 -5.94 -2.34 9.74
C ASP A 123 -5.16 -1.97 8.48
N ALA A 124 -3.90 -1.56 8.61
CA ALA A 124 -3.03 -1.28 7.48
C ALA A 124 -2.76 -2.53 6.63
N MET A 125 -2.43 -3.67 7.27
CA MET A 125 -2.14 -4.92 6.56
C MET A 125 -3.36 -5.49 5.83
N ARG A 126 -4.56 -5.46 6.42
CA ARG A 126 -5.78 -5.95 5.75
C ARG A 126 -6.16 -5.11 4.52
N LYS A 127 -5.75 -3.84 4.48
CA LYS A 127 -5.91 -2.94 3.33
C LYS A 127 -4.88 -3.23 2.25
N ASP A 128 -3.71 -3.74 2.62
CA ASP A 128 -2.66 -4.20 1.71
C ASP A 128 -2.88 -5.67 1.35
N ARG A 129 -3.63 -5.91 0.28
CA ARG A 129 -3.99 -7.25 -0.17
C ARG A 129 -2.79 -8.07 -0.67
N GLU A 130 -1.77 -7.41 -1.19
CA GLU A 130 -0.55 -8.10 -1.64
C GLU A 130 0.17 -8.67 -0.43
N LYS A 131 0.38 -7.86 0.60
CA LYS A 131 1.01 -8.27 1.86
C LYS A 131 0.18 -9.33 2.61
N THR A 132 -1.15 -9.20 2.60
CA THR A 132 -2.05 -10.21 3.19
C THR A 132 -1.90 -11.56 2.50
N ARG A 133 -1.89 -11.61 1.16
CA ARG A 133 -1.68 -12.85 0.39
C ARG A 133 -0.30 -13.46 0.62
N GLU A 134 0.72 -12.63 0.73
CA GLU A 134 2.08 -13.07 1.04
C GLU A 134 2.12 -13.78 2.40
N LEU A 135 1.50 -13.20 3.43
CA LEU A 135 1.40 -13.82 4.76
C LEU A 135 0.56 -15.12 4.73
N GLU A 136 -0.54 -15.16 3.97
CA GLU A 136 -1.32 -16.39 3.77
C GLU A 136 -0.48 -17.49 3.12
N SER A 137 0.25 -17.18 2.06
CA SER A 137 1.16 -18.13 1.39
C SER A 137 2.25 -18.63 2.33
N MET A 138 2.86 -17.74 3.13
CA MET A 138 3.89 -18.10 4.11
C MET A 138 3.34 -19.04 5.18
N LYS A 139 2.17 -18.72 5.75
CA LYS A 139 1.49 -19.58 6.73
C LYS A 139 1.19 -20.95 6.14
N GLN A 140 0.58 -21.01 4.96
CA GLN A 140 0.25 -22.27 4.29
C GLN A 140 1.51 -23.12 4.08
N LYS A 141 2.59 -22.54 3.54
CA LYS A 141 3.86 -23.25 3.31
C LYS A 141 4.46 -23.78 4.60
N SER A 142 4.42 -22.98 5.65
CA SER A 142 4.91 -23.36 6.96
C SER A 142 4.11 -24.53 7.58
N ASP A 143 2.78 -24.51 7.42
CA ASP A 143 1.90 -25.60 7.89
C ASP A 143 2.09 -26.87 7.05
N GLU A 144 2.38 -26.76 5.75
CA GLU A 144 2.74 -27.89 4.89
C GLU A 144 4.06 -28.53 5.31
N LEU A 145 5.09 -27.71 5.55
CA LEU A 145 6.40 -28.18 6.03
C LEU A 145 6.28 -28.92 7.38
N LEU A 146 5.48 -28.37 8.30
CA LEU A 146 5.27 -29.01 9.60
C LEU A 146 4.59 -30.38 9.45
N ARG A 147 3.56 -30.47 8.60
CA ARG A 147 2.90 -31.76 8.28
C ARG A 147 3.85 -32.75 7.63
N GLU A 148 4.74 -32.29 6.75
CA GLU A 148 5.75 -33.12 6.11
C GLU A 148 6.79 -33.61 7.12
N VAL A 149 7.26 -32.76 8.03
CA VAL A 149 8.14 -33.14 9.15
C VAL A 149 7.49 -34.25 10.00
N GLU A 150 6.21 -34.10 10.37
CA GLU A 150 5.49 -35.13 11.13
C GLU A 150 5.32 -36.43 10.34
N ARG A 151 5.03 -36.35 9.03
CA ARG A 151 4.90 -37.51 8.14
C ARG A 151 6.22 -38.29 8.05
N LEU A 152 7.32 -37.56 7.79
CA LEU A 152 8.65 -38.15 7.69
C LEU A 152 9.09 -38.81 9.01
N ARG A 153 8.82 -38.14 10.14
CA ARG A 153 9.08 -38.68 11.47
C ARG A 153 8.35 -40.01 11.71
N LYS A 154 7.04 -40.07 11.38
CA LYS A 154 6.27 -41.32 11.49
C LYS A 154 6.77 -42.40 10.55
N ALA A 155 7.16 -42.03 9.33
CA ALA A 155 7.71 -42.97 8.35
C ALA A 155 9.06 -43.55 8.80
N MET A 156 9.95 -42.71 9.33
CA MET A 156 11.25 -43.16 9.86
C MET A 156 11.12 -44.09 11.08
N ALA A 157 10.16 -43.81 11.97
CA ALA A 157 9.87 -44.65 13.11
C ALA A 157 9.36 -46.05 12.71
N SER A 158 8.76 -46.20 11.52
CA SER A 158 8.21 -47.45 10.99
C SER A 158 9.13 -48.15 9.97
N ALA A 159 10.19 -47.48 9.49
CA ALA A 159 11.06 -47.99 8.43
C ALA A 159 12.03 -49.10 8.91
N LYS A 160 12.09 -50.20 8.15
CA LYS A 160 13.14 -51.20 8.25
C LYS A 160 14.36 -50.75 7.43
N ASN A 161 15.55 -50.99 7.93
CA ASN A 161 16.92 -50.55 7.58
C ASN A 161 17.32 -50.14 6.14
N GLY A 162 16.46 -50.11 5.14
CA GLY A 162 16.87 -49.81 3.75
C GLY A 162 16.43 -48.44 3.17
N GLY A 163 15.57 -47.70 3.87
CA GLY A 163 15.06 -46.40 3.38
C GLY A 163 15.29 -45.22 4.33
N ARG A 164 15.91 -45.47 5.46
CA ARG A 164 16.02 -44.51 6.58
C ARG A 164 16.94 -43.32 6.25
N GLU A 165 18.04 -43.54 5.54
CA GLU A 165 18.98 -42.44 5.20
C GLU A 165 18.38 -41.39 4.27
N SER A 166 17.62 -41.83 3.26
CA SER A 166 16.91 -40.90 2.35
C SER A 166 15.83 -40.11 3.10
N GLN A 167 15.05 -40.77 3.95
CA GLN A 167 14.02 -40.11 4.75
C GLN A 167 14.63 -39.16 5.79
N GLN A 168 15.78 -39.46 6.37
CA GLN A 168 16.51 -38.56 7.25
C GLN A 168 16.99 -37.30 6.51
N ALA A 169 17.53 -37.46 5.30
CA ALA A 169 17.94 -36.31 4.49
C ALA A 169 16.75 -35.39 4.14
N ASP A 170 15.58 -35.96 3.83
CA ASP A 170 14.34 -35.19 3.57
C ASP A 170 13.82 -34.52 4.83
N TYR A 171 13.85 -35.21 5.99
CA TYR A 171 13.51 -34.64 7.28
C TYR A 171 14.41 -33.43 7.63
N ASP A 172 15.72 -33.58 7.54
CA ASP A 172 16.68 -32.51 7.83
C ASP A 172 16.50 -31.33 6.87
N ARG A 173 16.13 -31.59 5.60
CA ARG A 173 15.79 -30.55 4.64
C ARG A 173 14.54 -29.79 5.08
N SER A 174 13.46 -30.49 5.41
CA SER A 174 12.20 -29.86 5.85
C SER A 174 12.39 -29.04 7.13
N ILE A 175 13.23 -29.48 8.06
CA ILE A 175 13.60 -28.70 9.26
C ILE A 175 14.37 -27.43 8.90
N ARG A 176 15.30 -27.48 7.94
CA ARG A 176 16.02 -26.28 7.48
C ARG A 176 15.08 -25.29 6.79
N GLU A 177 14.22 -25.78 5.90
CA GLU A 177 13.22 -24.96 5.21
C GLU A 177 12.24 -24.30 6.21
N LEU A 178 11.79 -25.03 7.24
CA LEU A 178 10.94 -24.51 8.30
C LEU A 178 11.65 -23.41 9.13
N SER A 179 12.92 -23.64 9.47
CA SER A 179 13.74 -22.64 10.17
C SER A 179 13.98 -21.39 9.34
N ALA A 180 14.21 -21.53 8.03
CA ALA A 180 14.37 -20.40 7.12
C ALA A 180 13.07 -19.60 6.99
N ALA A 181 11.91 -20.28 6.91
CA ALA A 181 10.61 -19.63 6.86
C ALA A 181 10.35 -18.74 8.10
N GLU A 182 10.73 -19.21 9.30
CA GLU A 182 10.61 -18.39 10.53
C GLU A 182 11.44 -17.11 10.47
N TRP A 183 12.65 -17.17 9.90
CA TRP A 183 13.49 -15.99 9.74
C TRP A 183 12.96 -15.04 8.67
N ILE A 184 12.31 -15.55 7.62
CA ILE A 184 11.61 -14.71 6.63
C ILE A 184 10.42 -13.99 7.31
N GLU A 185 9.58 -14.71 8.07
CA GLU A 185 8.49 -14.11 8.85
C GLU A 185 9.01 -12.99 9.78
N LYS A 186 10.14 -13.24 10.47
CA LYS A 186 10.77 -12.23 11.31
C LYS A 186 11.23 -11.00 10.51
N GLY A 187 11.80 -11.21 9.32
CA GLY A 187 12.17 -10.12 8.42
C GLY A 187 10.98 -9.25 8.03
N HIS A 188 9.84 -9.86 7.73
CA HIS A 188 8.60 -9.13 7.43
C HIS A 188 8.06 -8.36 8.63
N ALA A 189 8.09 -8.94 9.82
CA ALA A 189 7.62 -8.28 11.04
C ALA A 189 8.42 -7.01 11.39
N VAL A 190 9.73 -7.00 11.15
CA VAL A 190 10.60 -5.82 11.43
C VAL A 190 10.66 -4.82 10.27
N SER A 191 10.35 -5.22 9.04
CA SER A 191 10.20 -4.32 7.89
C SER A 191 8.84 -3.60 7.85
N GLY A 192 8.06 -3.68 8.94
CA GLY A 192 6.78 -3.01 9.15
C GLY A 192 6.92 -1.52 9.48
N PRO A 193 5.97 -0.95 10.26
CA PRO A 193 5.82 0.50 10.44
C PRO A 193 7.04 1.26 10.98
N GLU A 194 8.03 0.57 11.54
CA GLU A 194 9.25 1.18 12.10
C GLU A 194 10.43 1.21 11.11
N ASP A 195 10.26 0.73 9.85
CA ASP A 195 11.28 0.73 8.79
C ASP A 195 12.68 0.23 9.23
N ASP A 196 12.73 -0.81 10.08
CA ASP A 196 14.01 -1.44 10.46
C ASP A 196 14.55 -2.31 9.32
N PHE A 197 14.98 -1.65 8.25
CA PHE A 197 15.58 -2.33 7.09
C PHE A 197 16.83 -3.15 7.47
N LYS A 198 17.57 -2.73 8.50
CA LYS A 198 18.75 -3.47 8.96
C LYS A 198 18.37 -4.77 9.67
N GLY A 199 17.34 -4.72 10.52
CA GLY A 199 16.81 -5.92 11.18
C GLY A 199 16.24 -6.91 10.17
N ALA A 200 15.47 -6.42 9.19
CA ALA A 200 14.93 -7.23 8.10
C ALA A 200 16.04 -7.87 7.24
N PHE A 201 17.06 -7.09 6.86
CA PHE A 201 18.22 -7.59 6.11
C PHE A 201 18.94 -8.73 6.84
N ASN A 202 19.17 -8.56 8.15
CA ASN A 202 19.81 -9.59 8.96
C ASN A 202 18.96 -10.86 9.05
N ALA A 203 17.63 -10.70 9.18
CA ALA A 203 16.72 -11.84 9.24
C ALA A 203 16.70 -12.63 7.92
N TYR A 204 16.58 -11.95 6.77
CA TYR A 204 16.66 -12.63 5.46
C TYR A 204 18.03 -13.24 5.22
N SER A 205 19.12 -12.61 5.66
CA SER A 205 20.46 -13.18 5.57
C SER A 205 20.58 -14.47 6.39
N ARG A 206 19.96 -14.51 7.58
CA ARG A 206 19.92 -15.72 8.40
C ARG A 206 19.09 -16.83 7.77
N ALA A 207 17.98 -16.50 7.11
CA ALA A 207 17.20 -17.45 6.34
C ALA A 207 18.03 -18.08 5.21
N ILE A 208 18.84 -17.28 4.50
CA ILE A 208 19.75 -17.73 3.43
C ILE A 208 20.86 -18.65 3.97
N GLU A 209 21.41 -18.34 5.15
CA GLU A 209 22.41 -19.23 5.79
C GLU A 209 21.84 -20.61 6.12
N LEU A 210 20.57 -20.67 6.55
CA LEU A 210 19.89 -21.92 6.89
C LEU A 210 19.46 -22.70 5.65
N ASP A 211 18.98 -21.99 4.62
CA ASP A 211 18.54 -22.57 3.35
C ASP A 211 19.12 -21.76 2.17
N PRO A 212 20.34 -22.09 1.71
CA PRO A 212 21.03 -21.35 0.63
C PRO A 212 20.38 -21.45 -0.74
N VAL A 213 19.30 -22.23 -0.89
CA VAL A 213 18.52 -22.33 -2.13
C VAL A 213 17.14 -21.69 -2.00
N ASN A 214 16.90 -20.94 -0.93
CA ASN A 214 15.64 -20.25 -0.67
C ASN A 214 15.51 -18.99 -1.53
N ILE A 215 14.83 -19.11 -2.66
CA ILE A 215 14.62 -18.01 -3.62
C ILE A 215 13.90 -16.81 -2.99
N LYS A 216 12.94 -17.05 -2.09
CA LYS A 216 12.19 -15.98 -1.39
C LYS A 216 13.10 -15.13 -0.51
N ALA A 217 13.97 -15.76 0.27
CA ALA A 217 14.87 -15.04 1.16
C ALA A 217 15.80 -14.09 0.40
N TYR A 218 16.34 -14.54 -0.74
CA TYR A 218 17.13 -13.67 -1.63
C TYR A 218 16.29 -12.54 -2.21
N TYR A 219 15.06 -12.82 -2.68
CA TYR A 219 14.19 -11.84 -3.28
C TYR A 219 13.80 -10.72 -2.30
N PHE A 220 13.41 -11.07 -1.07
CA PHE A 220 13.07 -10.07 -0.06
C PHE A 220 14.28 -9.27 0.39
N ARG A 221 15.45 -9.92 0.54
CA ARG A 221 16.68 -9.19 0.85
C ARG A 221 17.06 -8.22 -0.26
N ALA A 222 16.96 -8.61 -1.52
CA ALA A 222 17.24 -7.75 -2.67
C ALA A 222 16.37 -6.49 -2.69
N ARG A 223 15.07 -6.60 -2.35
CA ARG A 223 14.14 -5.47 -2.36
C ARG A 223 14.45 -4.36 -1.35
N ILE A 224 15.18 -4.69 -0.29
CA ILE A 224 15.55 -3.74 0.77
C ILE A 224 17.04 -3.41 0.77
N SER A 225 17.80 -3.93 -0.18
CA SER A 225 19.25 -3.80 -0.27
C SER A 225 19.67 -2.68 -1.21
N GLU A 226 20.89 -2.19 -1.01
CA GLU A 226 21.54 -1.32 -1.99
C GLU A 226 21.77 -2.07 -3.31
N LYS A 227 21.88 -1.31 -4.40
CA LYS A 227 21.91 -1.82 -5.79
C LYS A 227 22.87 -3.00 -6.01
N ASN A 228 24.08 -2.93 -5.48
CA ASN A 228 25.09 -3.98 -5.71
C ASN A 228 24.72 -5.30 -5.02
N GLN A 229 24.20 -5.24 -3.79
CA GLN A 229 23.72 -6.41 -3.07
C GLN A 229 22.47 -6.98 -3.71
N ALA A 230 21.52 -6.13 -4.11
CA ALA A 230 20.32 -6.53 -4.83
C ALA A 230 20.65 -7.28 -6.13
N MET A 231 21.60 -6.76 -6.91
CA MET A 231 22.07 -7.43 -8.14
C MET A 231 22.69 -8.81 -7.86
N SER A 232 23.50 -8.92 -6.80
CA SER A 232 24.08 -10.20 -6.38
C SER A 232 23.00 -11.23 -6.03
N ASP A 233 21.96 -10.80 -5.29
CA ASP A 233 20.85 -11.65 -4.90
C ASP A 233 19.99 -12.06 -6.12
N TYR A 234 19.74 -11.15 -7.06
CA TYR A 234 19.02 -11.46 -8.30
C TYR A 234 19.74 -12.49 -9.14
N TYR A 235 21.07 -12.38 -9.33
CA TYR A 235 21.84 -13.41 -10.05
C TYR A 235 21.83 -14.74 -9.31
N LYS A 236 21.83 -14.72 -7.96
CA LYS A 236 21.71 -15.95 -7.16
C LYS A 236 20.35 -16.61 -7.36
N ILE A 237 19.25 -15.85 -7.34
CA ILE A 237 17.89 -16.36 -7.66
C ILE A 237 17.90 -17.08 -9.02
N LEU A 238 18.49 -16.46 -10.05
CA LEU A 238 18.52 -17.04 -11.39
C LEU A 238 19.37 -18.30 -11.49
N SER A 239 20.33 -18.49 -10.60
CA SER A 239 21.18 -19.70 -10.54
C SER A 239 20.50 -20.89 -9.85
N ILE A 240 19.37 -20.68 -9.14
CA ILE A 240 18.64 -21.71 -8.41
C ILE A 240 17.54 -22.25 -9.30
N GLU A 241 17.44 -23.58 -9.43
CA GLU A 241 16.36 -24.21 -10.21
C GLU A 241 15.01 -24.09 -9.47
N PRO A 242 13.98 -23.50 -10.10
CA PRO A 242 12.69 -23.30 -9.47
C PRO A 242 11.89 -24.61 -9.39
N LYS A 243 11.38 -24.90 -8.20
CA LYS A 243 10.67 -26.16 -7.92
C LYS A 243 9.15 -26.06 -8.17
N ASP A 244 8.56 -24.89 -7.96
CA ASP A 244 7.10 -24.65 -7.98
C ASP A 244 6.75 -23.38 -8.74
N SER A 245 5.44 -23.10 -8.84
CA SER A 245 4.90 -21.93 -9.52
C SER A 245 5.41 -20.63 -8.91
N GLU A 246 5.44 -20.53 -7.59
CA GLU A 246 5.89 -19.33 -6.87
C GLU A 246 7.36 -19.00 -7.15
N ALA A 247 8.23 -20.00 -7.16
CA ALA A 247 9.64 -19.81 -7.51
C ALA A 247 9.82 -19.29 -8.95
N HIS A 248 8.98 -19.76 -9.89
CA HIS A 248 8.95 -19.22 -11.25
C HIS A 248 8.45 -17.77 -11.30
N LEU A 249 7.43 -17.38 -10.47
CA LEU A 249 6.96 -15.99 -10.37
C LEU A 249 8.08 -15.08 -9.84
N ILE A 250 8.78 -15.48 -8.80
CA ILE A 250 9.90 -14.71 -8.26
C ILE A 250 10.99 -14.53 -9.31
N ARG A 251 11.33 -15.57 -10.09
CA ARG A 251 12.30 -15.45 -11.19
C ARG A 251 11.80 -14.53 -12.29
N ALA A 252 10.52 -14.57 -12.63
CA ALA A 252 9.93 -13.66 -13.61
C ALA A 252 10.07 -12.20 -13.18
N TRP A 253 9.73 -11.88 -11.92
CA TRP A 253 9.93 -10.54 -11.37
C TRP A 253 11.42 -10.17 -11.25
N THR A 254 12.29 -11.13 -10.94
CA THR A 254 13.76 -10.92 -10.95
C THR A 254 14.26 -10.54 -12.34
N TYR A 255 13.81 -11.23 -13.39
CA TYR A 255 14.15 -10.85 -14.77
C TYR A 255 13.65 -9.45 -15.14
N LYS A 256 12.47 -9.04 -14.62
CA LYS A 256 11.96 -7.67 -14.77
C LYS A 256 12.89 -6.63 -14.13
N GLU A 257 13.41 -6.89 -12.91
CA GLU A 257 14.37 -6.00 -12.25
C GLU A 257 15.70 -5.89 -13.02
N LEU A 258 16.07 -6.94 -13.76
CA LEU A 258 17.24 -6.99 -14.65
C LEU A 258 16.95 -6.48 -16.07
N ASP A 259 15.75 -5.95 -16.33
CA ASP A 259 15.30 -5.45 -17.63
C ASP A 259 15.33 -6.51 -18.76
N GLN A 260 15.07 -7.78 -18.40
CA GLN A 260 15.07 -8.94 -19.30
C GLN A 260 13.65 -9.43 -19.56
N ARG A 261 12.99 -8.83 -20.56
CA ARG A 261 11.55 -9.02 -20.85
C ARG A 261 11.19 -10.45 -21.23
N ASP A 262 11.86 -11.00 -22.26
CA ASP A 262 11.47 -12.30 -22.81
C ASP A 262 11.69 -13.46 -21.84
N PRO A 263 12.82 -13.53 -21.09
CA PRO A 263 12.97 -14.45 -19.98
C PRO A 263 11.88 -14.30 -18.90
N ALA A 264 11.48 -13.07 -18.56
CA ALA A 264 10.40 -12.84 -17.58
C ALA A 264 9.08 -13.47 -18.05
N LEU A 265 8.69 -13.24 -19.31
CA LEU A 265 7.46 -13.81 -19.88
C LEU A 265 7.50 -15.34 -19.96
N GLN A 266 8.66 -15.93 -20.24
CA GLN A 266 8.84 -17.39 -20.21
C GLN A 266 8.63 -17.95 -18.81
N GLU A 267 9.19 -17.29 -17.80
CA GLU A 267 9.04 -17.72 -16.39
C GLU A 267 7.58 -17.59 -15.91
N PHE A 268 6.86 -16.52 -16.27
CA PHE A 268 5.41 -16.43 -16.02
C PHE A 268 4.64 -17.57 -16.67
N GLY A 269 4.99 -17.94 -17.92
CA GLY A 269 4.39 -19.10 -18.61
C GLY A 269 4.62 -20.41 -17.85
N LYS A 270 5.84 -20.63 -17.36
CA LYS A 270 6.18 -21.82 -16.53
C LYS A 270 5.44 -21.81 -15.19
N ALA A 271 5.31 -20.65 -14.55
CA ALA A 271 4.54 -20.50 -13.31
C ALA A 271 3.09 -20.96 -13.51
N ILE A 272 2.42 -20.46 -14.57
CA ILE A 272 1.05 -20.85 -14.90
C ILE A 272 0.93 -22.35 -15.17
N ALA A 273 1.93 -22.95 -15.85
CA ALA A 273 1.94 -24.37 -16.16
C ALA A 273 2.17 -25.27 -14.92
N LYS A 274 2.98 -24.80 -13.95
CA LYS A 274 3.32 -25.54 -12.72
C LYS A 274 2.34 -25.32 -11.57
N ALA A 275 1.45 -24.34 -11.67
CA ALA A 275 0.49 -24.02 -10.62
C ALA A 275 -0.43 -25.21 -10.30
N GLN A 276 -0.55 -25.49 -9.00
CA GLN A 276 -1.38 -26.56 -8.47
C GLN A 276 -2.69 -25.99 -7.92
N GLY A 277 -3.77 -26.21 -8.68
CA GLY A 277 -5.09 -25.72 -8.30
C GLY A 277 -5.43 -24.32 -8.84
N ASN A 278 -6.71 -23.97 -8.72
CA ASN A 278 -7.28 -22.81 -9.39
C ASN A 278 -6.73 -21.48 -8.82
N LYS A 279 -6.58 -21.37 -7.51
CA LYS A 279 -6.12 -20.13 -6.85
C LYS A 279 -4.68 -19.78 -7.23
N GLU A 280 -3.78 -20.75 -7.18
CA GLU A 280 -2.37 -20.54 -7.54
C GLU A 280 -2.23 -20.18 -9.02
N LYS A 281 -3.00 -20.87 -9.88
CA LYS A 281 -3.02 -20.58 -11.30
C LYS A 281 -3.61 -19.21 -11.62
N ALA A 282 -4.66 -18.80 -10.89
CA ALA A 282 -5.23 -17.46 -11.00
C ALA A 282 -4.21 -16.39 -10.58
N ALA A 283 -3.49 -16.59 -9.49
CA ALA A 283 -2.43 -15.69 -9.04
C ALA A 283 -1.33 -15.53 -10.11
N ALA A 284 -0.90 -16.64 -10.72
CA ALA A 284 0.12 -16.59 -11.78
C ALA A 284 -0.35 -15.83 -13.04
N TYR A 285 -1.62 -15.97 -13.42
CA TYR A 285 -2.20 -15.14 -14.48
C TYR A 285 -2.25 -13.66 -14.08
N VAL A 286 -2.63 -13.34 -12.84
CA VAL A 286 -2.67 -11.95 -12.36
C VAL A 286 -1.29 -11.31 -12.41
N ASP A 287 -0.26 -12.01 -11.98
CA ASP A 287 1.11 -11.50 -12.01
C ASP A 287 1.58 -11.23 -13.44
N ARG A 288 1.30 -12.12 -14.40
CA ARG A 288 1.62 -11.87 -15.80
C ARG A 288 0.77 -10.74 -16.38
N GLY A 289 -0.51 -10.66 -16.07
CA GLY A 289 -1.39 -9.56 -16.45
C GLY A 289 -0.88 -8.20 -15.94
N ARG A 290 -0.46 -8.12 -14.68
CA ARG A 290 0.19 -6.94 -14.11
C ARG A 290 1.51 -6.60 -14.82
N TYR A 291 2.31 -7.61 -15.13
CA TYR A 291 3.54 -7.40 -15.88
C TYR A 291 3.27 -6.73 -17.23
N TYR A 292 2.26 -7.19 -17.99
CA TYR A 292 1.88 -6.55 -19.25
C TYR A 292 1.49 -5.08 -19.06
N THR A 293 0.78 -4.70 -17.98
CA THR A 293 0.39 -3.30 -17.74
C THR A 293 1.57 -2.37 -17.51
N LEU A 294 2.72 -2.87 -17.04
CA LEU A 294 3.94 -2.08 -16.85
C LEU A 294 4.59 -1.68 -18.19
N PHE A 295 4.42 -2.50 -19.21
CA PHE A 295 5.06 -2.34 -20.54
C PHE A 295 4.05 -1.94 -21.62
N ARG A 296 2.93 -1.33 -21.21
CA ARG A 296 1.97 -0.74 -22.14
C ARG A 296 2.56 0.48 -22.84
N SER A 297 2.31 0.61 -24.13
CA SER A 297 2.61 1.85 -24.85
C SER A 297 1.81 3.02 -24.24
N ARG A 298 2.47 4.15 -24.05
CA ARG A 298 1.83 5.36 -23.53
C ARG A 298 1.45 6.25 -24.69
N PRO A 299 0.15 6.63 -24.84
CA PRO A 299 -0.32 7.34 -26.05
C PRO A 299 0.35 8.69 -26.31
N TYR A 300 1.00 9.28 -25.30
CA TYR A 300 1.65 10.59 -25.41
C TYR A 300 3.18 10.54 -25.38
N LEU A 301 3.78 9.36 -25.42
CA LEU A 301 5.23 9.17 -25.49
C LEU A 301 5.58 8.39 -26.74
N GLU A 302 6.78 8.65 -27.29
CA GLU A 302 7.34 7.81 -28.36
C GLU A 302 7.35 6.34 -27.92
N PRO A 303 6.92 5.40 -28.81
CA PRO A 303 6.96 3.99 -28.49
C PRO A 303 8.37 3.58 -28.07
N SER A 304 8.47 2.97 -26.91
CA SER A 304 9.73 2.43 -26.39
C SER A 304 9.99 1.05 -26.99
N SER A 305 11.25 0.72 -27.23
CA SER A 305 11.64 -0.67 -27.57
C SER A 305 11.28 -1.67 -26.47
N LYS A 306 10.90 -1.19 -25.29
CA LYS A 306 10.44 -1.99 -24.15
C LYS A 306 8.93 -2.25 -24.14
N ASP A 307 8.16 -1.53 -24.96
CA ASP A 307 6.70 -1.70 -25.01
C ASP A 307 6.35 -3.10 -25.58
N ILE A 308 5.36 -3.72 -24.97
CA ILE A 308 4.80 -4.99 -25.46
C ILE A 308 3.60 -4.66 -26.35
N PRO A 309 3.60 -5.07 -27.61
CA PRO A 309 2.44 -4.90 -28.47
C PRO A 309 1.20 -5.55 -27.84
N ASN A 310 0.07 -4.86 -27.88
CA ASN A 310 -1.20 -5.32 -27.31
C ASN A 310 -1.12 -5.70 -25.82
N ALA A 311 -0.26 -5.01 -25.05
CA ALA A 311 -0.04 -5.32 -23.64
C ALA A 311 -1.33 -5.25 -22.79
N LEU A 312 -2.21 -4.30 -23.09
CA LEU A 312 -3.47 -4.16 -22.35
C LEU A 312 -4.46 -5.26 -22.71
N GLU A 313 -4.54 -5.67 -23.98
CA GLU A 313 -5.38 -6.80 -24.41
C GLU A 313 -4.88 -8.11 -23.79
N LEU A 314 -3.56 -8.32 -23.75
CA LEU A 314 -2.95 -9.48 -23.08
C LEU A 314 -3.25 -9.47 -21.59
N SER A 315 -3.19 -8.30 -20.95
CA SER A 315 -3.54 -8.17 -19.54
C SER A 315 -5.01 -8.48 -19.27
N VAL A 316 -5.93 -8.00 -20.11
CA VAL A 316 -7.37 -8.34 -20.04
C VAL A 316 -7.60 -9.84 -20.17
N SER A 317 -6.90 -10.50 -21.09
CA SER A 317 -6.98 -11.96 -21.26
C SER A 317 -6.54 -12.71 -20.00
N ASP A 318 -5.42 -12.30 -19.42
CA ASP A 318 -4.90 -12.93 -18.21
C ASP A 318 -5.80 -12.70 -16.99
N PHE A 319 -6.28 -11.47 -16.76
CA PHE A 319 -7.22 -11.20 -15.68
C PHE A 319 -8.56 -11.92 -15.88
N SER A 320 -9.02 -12.08 -17.11
CA SER A 320 -10.21 -12.87 -17.43
C SER A 320 -10.01 -14.36 -17.11
N SER A 321 -8.82 -14.89 -17.38
CA SER A 321 -8.45 -16.25 -17.01
C SER A 321 -8.41 -16.43 -15.49
N ALA A 322 -7.87 -15.43 -14.77
CA ALA A 322 -7.86 -15.44 -13.30
C ALA A 322 -9.26 -15.40 -12.71
N ILE A 323 -10.15 -14.55 -13.21
CA ILE A 323 -11.56 -14.46 -12.79
C ILE A 323 -12.30 -15.77 -13.05
N ALA A 324 -12.04 -16.44 -14.18
CA ALA A 324 -12.66 -17.73 -14.49
C ALA A 324 -12.24 -18.84 -13.51
N LEU A 325 -11.02 -18.78 -12.97
CA LEU A 325 -10.47 -19.75 -12.03
C LEU A 325 -10.85 -19.46 -10.59
N ASP A 326 -10.93 -18.19 -10.21
CA ASP A 326 -11.30 -17.72 -8.85
C ASP A 326 -12.13 -16.43 -8.95
N PRO A 327 -13.45 -16.53 -9.17
CA PRO A 327 -14.32 -15.37 -9.35
C PRO A 327 -14.60 -14.58 -8.08
N ALA A 328 -14.13 -15.04 -6.92
CA ALA A 328 -14.42 -14.42 -5.64
C ALA A 328 -13.43 -13.30 -5.25
N ASP A 329 -12.32 -13.14 -5.97
CA ASP A 329 -11.33 -12.11 -5.67
C ASP A 329 -11.62 -10.79 -6.40
N PRO A 330 -12.05 -9.73 -5.67
CA PRO A 330 -12.40 -8.44 -6.26
C PRO A 330 -11.21 -7.72 -6.91
N SER A 331 -9.97 -8.07 -6.55
CA SER A 331 -8.78 -7.43 -7.14
C SER A 331 -8.56 -7.80 -8.60
N TYR A 332 -9.06 -8.94 -9.03
CA TYR A 332 -8.95 -9.34 -10.44
C TYR A 332 -9.83 -8.45 -11.33
N PHE A 333 -11.05 -8.16 -10.85
CA PHE A 333 -11.94 -7.19 -11.51
C PHE A 333 -11.35 -5.79 -11.52
N HIS A 334 -10.75 -5.35 -10.40
CA HIS A 334 -10.06 -4.06 -10.33
C HIS A 334 -8.95 -3.94 -11.40
N ASN A 335 -8.09 -4.95 -11.47
CA ASN A 335 -6.98 -4.96 -12.42
C ASN A 335 -7.49 -4.99 -13.87
N ARG A 336 -8.53 -5.79 -14.19
CA ARG A 336 -9.11 -5.84 -15.52
C ARG A 336 -9.83 -4.54 -15.88
N ALA A 337 -10.55 -3.92 -14.94
CA ALA A 337 -11.16 -2.60 -15.09
C ALA A 337 -10.13 -1.54 -15.50
N ASN A 338 -8.97 -1.52 -14.84
CA ASN A 338 -7.89 -0.60 -15.20
C ASN A 338 -7.33 -0.86 -16.60
N SER A 339 -7.27 -2.13 -17.03
CA SER A 339 -6.85 -2.46 -18.38
C SER A 339 -7.89 -2.05 -19.43
N TYR A 340 -9.18 -2.29 -19.18
CA TYR A 340 -10.28 -1.81 -20.02
C TYR A 340 -10.30 -0.27 -20.09
N TRP A 341 -10.09 0.41 -18.98
CA TRP A 341 -9.96 1.86 -18.97
C TRP A 341 -8.79 2.32 -19.86
N GLY A 342 -7.63 1.70 -19.74
CA GLY A 342 -6.48 1.99 -20.60
C GLY A 342 -6.73 1.77 -22.10
N LEU A 343 -7.64 0.85 -22.45
CA LEU A 343 -8.11 0.59 -23.81
C LEU A 343 -9.23 1.53 -24.29
N GLY A 344 -9.68 2.46 -23.43
CA GLY A 344 -10.84 3.31 -23.72
C GLY A 344 -12.20 2.59 -23.64
N GLN A 345 -12.24 1.34 -23.17
CA GLN A 345 -13.44 0.51 -23.04
C GLN A 345 -14.13 0.83 -21.69
N HIS A 346 -14.60 2.06 -21.55
CA HIS A 346 -15.05 2.63 -20.27
C HIS A 346 -16.26 1.91 -19.67
N ASP A 347 -17.20 1.44 -20.48
CA ASP A 347 -18.38 0.72 -19.98
C ASP A 347 -17.99 -0.62 -19.35
N LEU A 348 -17.09 -1.38 -19.99
CA LEU A 348 -16.56 -2.62 -19.43
C LEU A 348 -15.76 -2.40 -18.14
N ALA A 349 -15.01 -1.30 -18.09
CA ALA A 349 -14.31 -0.91 -16.86
C ALA A 349 -15.28 -0.63 -15.70
N ILE A 350 -16.38 0.09 -15.96
CA ILE A 350 -17.43 0.36 -14.95
C ILE A 350 -18.11 -0.93 -14.51
N GLU A 351 -18.41 -1.86 -15.44
CA GLU A 351 -18.99 -3.17 -15.09
C GLU A 351 -18.08 -3.97 -14.16
N ASP A 352 -16.79 -4.00 -14.43
CA ASP A 352 -15.80 -4.67 -13.58
C ASP A 352 -15.65 -3.99 -12.22
N PHE A 353 -15.56 -2.66 -12.15
CA PHE A 353 -15.58 -1.96 -10.86
C PHE A 353 -16.84 -2.30 -10.06
N ASN A 354 -18.02 -2.34 -10.72
CA ASN A 354 -19.27 -2.73 -10.09
C ASN A 354 -19.23 -4.17 -9.56
N ALA A 355 -18.66 -5.10 -10.33
CA ALA A 355 -18.49 -6.49 -9.91
C ALA A 355 -17.56 -6.59 -8.70
N GLY A 356 -16.41 -5.91 -8.73
CA GLY A 356 -15.48 -5.84 -7.61
C GLY A 356 -16.11 -5.25 -6.34
N ILE A 357 -16.88 -4.15 -6.46
CA ILE A 357 -17.58 -3.52 -5.33
C ILE A 357 -18.66 -4.45 -4.73
N ARG A 358 -19.36 -5.24 -5.55
CA ARG A 358 -20.30 -6.25 -5.01
C ARG A 358 -19.59 -7.32 -4.18
N LEU A 359 -18.38 -7.73 -4.57
CA LEU A 359 -17.56 -8.70 -3.85
C LEU A 359 -16.93 -8.10 -2.59
N ASP A 360 -16.48 -6.85 -2.66
CA ASP A 360 -15.92 -6.14 -1.51
C ASP A 360 -16.44 -4.69 -1.43
N PRO A 361 -17.55 -4.46 -0.75
CA PRO A 361 -18.11 -3.12 -0.55
C PRO A 361 -17.27 -2.19 0.34
N LYS A 362 -16.17 -2.70 0.90
CA LYS A 362 -15.24 -1.93 1.73
C LYS A 362 -13.91 -1.61 1.03
N SER A 363 -13.76 -1.98 -0.23
CA SER A 363 -12.55 -1.66 -0.99
C SER A 363 -12.54 -0.22 -1.46
N ALA A 364 -11.81 0.65 -0.78
CA ALA A 364 -11.64 2.05 -1.17
C ALA A 364 -11.10 2.19 -2.60
N GLY A 365 -10.11 1.36 -2.98
CA GLY A 365 -9.50 1.41 -4.31
C GLY A 365 -10.48 1.17 -5.47
N LEU A 366 -11.51 0.33 -5.29
CA LEU A 366 -12.55 0.12 -6.30
C LEU A 366 -13.45 1.35 -6.49
N PHE A 367 -13.85 1.99 -5.38
CA PHE A 367 -14.60 3.25 -5.44
C PHE A 367 -13.74 4.38 -6.01
N SER A 368 -12.50 4.51 -5.57
CA SER A 368 -11.56 5.51 -6.11
C SER A 368 -11.39 5.34 -7.62
N GLY A 369 -11.10 4.12 -8.10
CA GLY A 369 -10.93 3.84 -9.52
C GLY A 369 -12.18 4.18 -10.35
N ARG A 370 -13.37 3.76 -9.89
CA ARG A 370 -14.64 4.08 -10.58
C ARG A 370 -14.96 5.58 -10.52
N GLY A 371 -14.72 6.24 -9.39
CA GLY A 371 -14.88 7.68 -9.23
C GLY A 371 -13.98 8.50 -10.15
N GLN A 372 -12.71 8.08 -10.29
CA GLN A 372 -11.76 8.67 -11.24
C GLN A 372 -12.27 8.54 -12.70
N LEU A 373 -12.77 7.35 -13.06
CA LEU A 373 -13.33 7.12 -14.38
C LEU A 373 -14.58 7.96 -14.63
N TYR A 374 -15.48 8.10 -13.64
CA TYR A 374 -16.63 8.99 -13.76
C TYR A 374 -16.22 10.45 -13.92
N GLN A 375 -15.18 10.90 -13.23
CA GLN A 375 -14.64 12.26 -13.40
C GLN A 375 -14.13 12.48 -14.82
N LEU A 376 -13.38 11.52 -15.40
CA LEU A 376 -12.95 11.55 -16.79
C LEU A 376 -14.13 11.62 -17.77
N LEU A 377 -15.19 10.85 -17.52
CA LEU A 377 -16.41 10.79 -18.34
C LEU A 377 -17.35 11.98 -18.12
N GLN A 378 -16.92 13.01 -17.41
CA GLN A 378 -17.71 14.22 -17.11
C GLN A 378 -19.04 13.91 -16.39
N LYS A 379 -19.04 12.92 -15.47
CA LYS A 379 -20.18 12.54 -14.62
C LYS A 379 -19.88 12.93 -13.16
N PRO A 380 -19.83 14.23 -12.84
CA PRO A 380 -19.29 14.72 -11.56
C PRO A 380 -20.11 14.29 -10.33
N GLU A 381 -21.42 14.09 -10.44
CA GLU A 381 -22.25 13.61 -9.32
C GLU A 381 -21.84 12.19 -8.90
N LEU A 382 -21.63 11.29 -9.88
CA LEU A 382 -21.19 9.92 -9.64
C LEU A 382 -19.76 9.89 -9.12
N ALA A 383 -18.88 10.74 -9.66
CA ALA A 383 -17.51 10.88 -9.19
C ALA A 383 -17.47 11.30 -7.71
N VAL A 384 -18.24 12.33 -7.32
CA VAL A 384 -18.33 12.79 -5.93
C VAL A 384 -18.82 11.69 -4.99
N ALA A 385 -19.83 10.92 -5.41
CA ALA A 385 -20.36 9.83 -4.57
C ALA A 385 -19.29 8.76 -4.30
N ASP A 386 -18.63 8.29 -5.34
CA ASP A 386 -17.61 7.24 -5.24
C ASP A 386 -16.35 7.73 -4.50
N LEU A 387 -15.82 8.91 -4.84
CA LEU A 387 -14.63 9.46 -4.19
C LEU A 387 -14.89 9.77 -2.71
N SER A 388 -16.13 10.21 -2.35
CA SER A 388 -16.49 10.38 -0.94
C SER A 388 -16.50 9.04 -0.20
N ARG A 389 -16.98 7.98 -0.84
CA ARG A 389 -16.97 6.65 -0.25
C ARG A 389 -15.54 6.09 -0.11
N ALA A 390 -14.68 6.33 -1.10
CA ALA A 390 -13.27 5.96 -1.02
C ALA A 390 -12.57 6.65 0.17
N ILE A 391 -12.72 7.97 0.30
CA ILE A 391 -12.15 8.77 1.41
C ILE A 391 -12.67 8.27 2.77
N GLU A 392 -13.97 7.97 2.88
CA GLU A 392 -14.56 7.43 4.12
C GLU A 392 -13.94 6.09 4.51
N LEU A 393 -13.72 5.19 3.54
CA LEU A 393 -13.17 3.85 3.76
C LEU A 393 -11.69 3.85 4.09
N GLU A 394 -10.90 4.73 3.48
CA GLU A 394 -9.47 4.87 3.77
C GLU A 394 -9.19 5.59 5.08
N GLY A 395 -10.08 6.51 5.43
CA GLY A 395 -9.88 7.48 6.50
C GLY A 395 -9.24 8.78 5.99
N PRO A 396 -9.61 9.91 6.60
CA PRO A 396 -9.27 11.24 6.09
C PRO A 396 -7.76 11.54 6.09
N ASP A 397 -6.97 10.85 6.91
CA ASP A 397 -5.53 11.11 7.05
C ASP A 397 -4.65 10.16 6.20
N HIS A 398 -5.26 9.23 5.48
CA HIS A 398 -4.53 8.29 4.65
C HIS A 398 -3.86 8.98 3.44
N LEU A 399 -2.64 8.58 3.10
CA LEU A 399 -1.85 9.23 2.04
C LEU A 399 -2.57 9.18 0.67
N PHE A 400 -3.18 8.05 0.34
CA PHE A 400 -3.90 7.88 -0.93
C PHE A 400 -5.17 8.71 -1.02
N ALA A 401 -5.82 9.06 0.09
CA ALA A 401 -6.97 9.94 0.10
C ALA A 401 -6.69 11.34 -0.50
N SER A 402 -5.41 11.76 -0.58
CA SER A 402 -5.05 13.06 -1.17
C SER A 402 -5.45 13.17 -2.65
N HIS A 403 -5.29 12.11 -3.42
CA HIS A 403 -5.71 12.10 -4.83
C HIS A 403 -7.24 12.15 -4.96
N ASP A 404 -7.95 11.43 -4.12
CA ASP A 404 -9.40 11.41 -4.12
C ASP A 404 -10.00 12.76 -3.67
N TYR A 405 -9.42 13.44 -2.68
CA TYR A 405 -9.77 14.81 -2.32
C TYR A 405 -9.60 15.77 -3.49
N MET A 406 -8.47 15.69 -4.21
CA MET A 406 -8.20 16.52 -5.38
C MET A 406 -9.28 16.34 -6.46
N LEU A 407 -9.56 15.09 -6.85
CA LEU A 407 -10.54 14.79 -7.88
C LEU A 407 -11.97 15.14 -7.46
N ARG A 408 -12.28 14.99 -6.16
CA ARG A 408 -13.58 15.37 -5.62
C ARG A 408 -13.76 16.88 -5.61
N ALA A 409 -12.73 17.65 -5.24
CA ALA A 409 -12.74 19.10 -5.31
C ALA A 409 -13.00 19.58 -6.75
N MET A 410 -12.30 19.03 -7.74
CA MET A 410 -12.53 19.35 -9.16
C MET A 410 -13.94 18.95 -9.61
N SER A 411 -14.50 17.87 -9.09
CA SER A 411 -15.88 17.46 -9.39
C SER A 411 -16.90 18.37 -8.73
N TYR A 412 -16.68 18.81 -7.48
CA TYR A 412 -17.50 19.81 -6.81
C TYR A 412 -17.48 21.16 -7.55
N GLU A 413 -16.34 21.58 -8.05
CA GLU A 413 -16.22 22.79 -8.87
C GLU A 413 -17.12 22.72 -10.11
N LYS A 414 -17.10 21.60 -10.86
CA LYS A 414 -17.96 21.38 -12.03
C LYS A 414 -19.46 21.44 -11.68
N LEU A 415 -19.80 21.04 -10.46
CA LEU A 415 -21.17 21.12 -9.93
C LEU A 415 -21.54 22.52 -9.37
N GLY A 416 -20.61 23.48 -9.40
CA GLY A 416 -20.82 24.81 -8.79
C GLY A 416 -20.82 24.79 -7.26
N LYS A 417 -20.42 23.67 -6.63
CA LYS A 417 -20.36 23.52 -5.16
C LYS A 417 -19.01 24.02 -4.63
N PHE A 418 -18.73 25.30 -4.85
CA PHE A 418 -17.43 25.90 -4.60
C PHE A 418 -16.97 25.80 -3.14
N ASP A 419 -17.87 25.94 -2.17
CA ASP A 419 -17.52 25.83 -0.75
C ASP A 419 -17.00 24.44 -0.38
N LEU A 420 -17.61 23.37 -0.94
CA LEU A 420 -17.17 22.00 -0.73
C LEU A 420 -15.82 21.74 -1.41
N ALA A 421 -15.62 22.27 -2.60
CA ALA A 421 -14.34 22.20 -3.29
C ALA A 421 -13.23 22.90 -2.48
N ILE A 422 -13.49 24.09 -1.93
CA ILE A 422 -12.57 24.82 -1.06
C ILE A 422 -12.23 24.02 0.22
N GLN A 423 -13.21 23.31 0.80
CA GLN A 423 -12.95 22.44 1.97
C GLN A 423 -11.99 21.31 1.64
N ASP A 424 -12.13 20.67 0.48
CA ASP A 424 -11.21 19.61 0.04
C ASP A 424 -9.80 20.17 -0.21
N TRP A 425 -9.67 21.33 -0.87
CA TRP A 425 -8.38 22.00 -1.05
C TRP A 425 -7.75 22.45 0.28
N ASN A 426 -8.56 22.90 1.24
CA ASN A 426 -8.08 23.17 2.60
C ASN A 426 -7.50 21.94 3.29
N THR A 427 -8.13 20.78 3.10
CA THR A 427 -7.65 19.50 3.64
C THR A 427 -6.30 19.12 3.02
N LEU A 428 -6.15 19.29 1.71
CA LEU A 428 -4.90 19.04 1.01
C LEU A 428 -3.78 20.00 1.45
N LEU A 429 -4.09 21.29 1.61
CA LEU A 429 -3.15 22.30 2.07
C LEU A 429 -2.76 22.17 3.55
N LYS A 430 -3.58 21.53 4.40
CA LYS A 430 -3.14 21.14 5.75
C LYS A 430 -2.01 20.11 5.71
N ARG A 431 -2.00 19.24 4.71
CA ARG A 431 -0.97 18.20 4.53
C ARG A 431 0.28 18.74 3.82
N LYS A 432 0.07 19.58 2.81
CA LYS A 432 1.13 20.23 2.01
C LYS A 432 0.85 21.72 1.92
N PRO A 433 1.23 22.52 2.94
CA PRO A 433 0.93 23.95 3.00
C PRO A 433 1.55 24.76 1.86
N ASP A 434 2.69 24.28 1.35
CA ASP A 434 3.50 24.95 0.35
C ASP A 434 3.40 24.27 -1.03
N ASP A 435 2.24 23.70 -1.36
CA ASP A 435 1.99 23.17 -2.70
C ASP A 435 1.43 24.29 -3.60
N PRO A 436 2.19 24.77 -4.62
CA PRO A 436 1.77 25.89 -5.45
C PRO A 436 0.55 25.59 -6.30
N PHE A 437 0.31 24.33 -6.67
CA PHE A 437 -0.85 23.92 -7.43
C PHE A 437 -2.14 23.96 -6.58
N TYR A 438 -2.10 23.44 -5.34
CA TYR A 438 -3.25 23.48 -4.44
C TYR A 438 -3.64 24.91 -4.07
N LEU A 439 -2.67 25.78 -3.85
CA LEU A 439 -2.89 27.21 -3.61
C LEU A 439 -3.54 27.87 -4.82
N TRP A 440 -3.06 27.60 -6.03
CA TRP A 440 -3.59 28.16 -7.26
C TRP A 440 -5.05 27.71 -7.50
N GLU A 441 -5.35 26.42 -7.35
CA GLU A 441 -6.70 25.87 -7.50
C GLU A 441 -7.70 26.50 -6.50
N ARG A 442 -7.29 26.62 -5.23
CA ARG A 442 -8.14 27.27 -4.22
C ARG A 442 -8.33 28.75 -4.52
N ALA A 443 -7.31 29.45 -5.00
CA ALA A 443 -7.39 30.84 -5.41
C ALA A 443 -8.37 31.04 -6.57
N GLU A 444 -8.39 30.14 -7.57
CA GLU A 444 -9.35 30.18 -8.67
C GLU A 444 -10.80 30.08 -8.15
N LEU A 445 -11.06 29.21 -7.16
CA LEU A 445 -12.38 29.10 -6.54
C LEU A 445 -12.75 30.35 -5.75
N TYR A 446 -11.84 30.90 -4.93
CA TYR A 446 -12.07 32.16 -4.23
C TYR A 446 -12.41 33.30 -5.21
N ARG A 447 -11.68 33.38 -6.33
CA ARG A 447 -11.97 34.38 -7.38
C ARG A 447 -13.35 34.17 -7.98
N LYS A 448 -13.78 32.94 -8.27
CA LYS A 448 -15.10 32.62 -8.84
C LYS A 448 -16.26 33.01 -7.91
N ILE A 449 -16.07 32.88 -6.59
CA ILE A 449 -17.09 33.26 -5.60
C ILE A 449 -16.98 34.73 -5.12
N GLY A 450 -16.08 35.52 -5.76
CA GLY A 450 -15.90 36.94 -5.45
C GLY A 450 -15.07 37.26 -4.20
N GLN A 451 -14.44 36.27 -3.60
CA GLN A 451 -13.53 36.43 -2.45
C GLN A 451 -12.11 36.80 -2.93
N TYR A 452 -12.03 38.00 -3.51
CA TYR A 452 -10.81 38.43 -4.21
C TYR A 452 -9.57 38.58 -3.30
N ASP A 453 -9.77 38.92 -2.01
CA ASP A 453 -8.62 39.07 -1.09
C ASP A 453 -7.95 37.74 -0.81
N GLN A 454 -8.76 36.69 -0.53
CA GLN A 454 -8.24 35.33 -0.35
C GLN A 454 -7.58 34.80 -1.63
N ALA A 455 -8.22 35.05 -2.78
CA ALA A 455 -7.63 34.69 -4.07
C ALA A 455 -6.27 35.34 -4.29
N ILE A 456 -6.12 36.65 -4.02
CA ILE A 456 -4.88 37.40 -4.18
C ILE A 456 -3.79 36.85 -3.23
N GLU A 457 -4.16 36.49 -2.02
CA GLU A 457 -3.22 35.90 -1.05
C GLU A 457 -2.69 34.56 -1.53
N ASP A 458 -3.59 33.65 -1.93
CA ASP A 458 -3.22 32.29 -2.37
C ASP A 458 -2.41 32.31 -3.68
N TYR A 459 -2.82 33.13 -4.67
CA TYR A 459 -2.01 33.35 -5.88
C TYR A 459 -0.64 33.92 -5.53
N GLY A 460 -0.57 34.85 -4.56
CA GLY A 460 0.69 35.43 -4.11
C GLY A 460 1.65 34.37 -3.55
N LYS A 461 1.14 33.47 -2.74
CA LYS A 461 1.90 32.33 -2.19
C LYS A 461 2.33 31.36 -3.29
N SER A 462 1.43 31.00 -4.20
CA SER A 462 1.71 30.12 -5.34
C SER A 462 2.83 30.69 -6.22
N ILE A 463 2.77 32.00 -6.55
CA ILE A 463 3.81 32.71 -7.32
C ILE A 463 5.17 32.69 -6.59
N ALA A 464 5.16 32.92 -5.28
CA ALA A 464 6.40 32.95 -4.50
C ALA A 464 7.10 31.58 -4.45
N LEU A 465 6.34 30.49 -4.46
CA LEU A 465 6.84 29.13 -4.43
C LEU A 465 7.39 28.66 -5.77
N ASN A 466 6.78 29.04 -6.89
CA ASN A 466 7.24 28.68 -8.23
C ASN A 466 7.10 29.84 -9.23
N PRO A 467 7.96 30.88 -9.16
CA PRO A 467 7.81 32.08 -9.97
C PRO A 467 8.03 31.85 -11.48
N GLN A 468 8.78 30.81 -11.87
CA GLN A 468 9.10 30.54 -13.28
C GLN A 468 7.91 29.91 -14.05
N GLU A 469 7.03 29.22 -13.33
CA GLU A 469 5.85 28.56 -13.90
C GLU A 469 4.54 29.26 -13.51
N ALA A 470 4.62 30.44 -12.93
CA ALA A 470 3.49 31.14 -12.32
C ALA A 470 2.63 31.97 -13.30
N ALA A 471 2.75 31.77 -14.62
CA ALA A 471 1.99 32.57 -15.60
C ALA A 471 0.47 32.56 -15.35
N ALA A 472 -0.10 31.40 -15.06
CA ALA A 472 -1.51 31.24 -14.73
C ALA A 472 -1.88 31.95 -13.42
N ALA A 473 -1.04 31.86 -12.39
CA ALA A 473 -1.28 32.51 -11.10
C ALA A 473 -1.20 34.04 -11.21
N TYR A 474 -0.24 34.57 -11.98
CA TYR A 474 -0.20 36.01 -12.28
C TYR A 474 -1.45 36.46 -13.02
N TYR A 475 -1.93 35.71 -14.03
CA TYR A 475 -3.14 36.02 -14.76
C TYR A 475 -4.38 36.00 -13.85
N GLY A 476 -4.56 34.96 -13.03
CA GLY A 476 -5.65 34.86 -12.08
C GLY A 476 -5.64 35.98 -11.04
N ARG A 477 -4.45 36.34 -10.51
CA ARG A 477 -4.29 37.47 -9.58
C ARG A 477 -4.57 38.82 -10.23
N ALA A 478 -4.18 38.98 -11.49
CA ALA A 478 -4.50 40.17 -12.28
C ALA A 478 -6.00 40.35 -12.43
N LEU A 479 -6.77 39.28 -12.70
CA LEU A 479 -8.22 39.30 -12.72
C LEU A 479 -8.80 39.73 -11.37
N ALA A 480 -8.32 39.12 -10.28
CA ALA A 480 -8.78 39.49 -8.94
C ALA A 480 -8.52 40.96 -8.62
N TYR A 481 -7.34 41.51 -8.99
CA TYR A 481 -7.07 42.95 -8.87
C TYR A 481 -7.96 43.81 -9.75
N ALA A 482 -8.26 43.38 -10.98
CA ALA A 482 -9.16 44.12 -11.88
C ALA A 482 -10.55 44.21 -11.29
N PHE A 483 -11.11 43.12 -10.74
CA PHE A 483 -12.40 43.10 -10.06
C PHE A 483 -12.44 43.97 -8.79
N LYS A 484 -11.28 44.12 -8.09
CA LYS A 484 -11.12 45.04 -6.96
C LYS A 484 -10.89 46.48 -7.37
N GLY A 485 -10.72 46.78 -8.66
CA GLY A 485 -10.42 48.12 -9.16
C GLY A 485 -8.97 48.55 -9.06
N ASP A 486 -8.05 47.68 -8.67
CA ASP A 486 -6.60 47.96 -8.60
C ASP A 486 -5.96 47.73 -9.98
N SER A 487 -6.21 48.72 -10.88
CA SER A 487 -5.71 48.67 -12.26
C SER A 487 -4.21 48.57 -12.36
N ARG A 488 -3.47 49.21 -11.44
CA ARG A 488 -2.01 49.25 -11.46
C ARG A 488 -1.40 47.86 -11.22
N LYS A 489 -1.87 47.18 -10.15
CA LYS A 489 -1.36 45.84 -9.83
C LYS A 489 -1.85 44.83 -10.87
N SER A 490 -3.08 44.92 -11.35
CA SER A 490 -3.58 44.09 -12.43
C SER A 490 -2.69 44.15 -13.68
N ILE A 491 -2.38 45.34 -14.17
CA ILE A 491 -1.54 45.52 -15.36
C ILE A 491 -0.12 45.01 -15.11
N GLN A 492 0.43 45.18 -13.90
CA GLN A 492 1.74 44.64 -13.55
C GLN A 492 1.76 43.10 -13.62
N ASP A 493 0.75 42.45 -13.06
CA ASP A 493 0.64 41.00 -13.10
C ASP A 493 0.38 40.46 -14.51
N LEU A 494 -0.43 41.16 -15.33
CA LEU A 494 -0.61 40.82 -16.74
C LEU A 494 0.72 40.89 -17.52
N ARG A 495 1.59 41.86 -17.21
CA ARG A 495 2.92 41.96 -17.83
C ARG A 495 3.76 40.73 -17.48
N ASN A 496 3.76 40.30 -16.22
CA ASN A 496 4.49 39.13 -15.76
C ASN A 496 3.92 37.85 -16.42
N ALA A 497 2.59 37.69 -16.47
CA ALA A 497 1.96 36.55 -17.11
C ALA A 497 2.34 36.43 -18.60
N ILE A 498 2.27 37.53 -19.36
CA ILE A 498 2.61 37.59 -20.80
C ILE A 498 4.09 37.38 -21.02
N GLN A 499 4.95 37.86 -20.11
CA GLN A 499 6.39 37.66 -20.19
C GLN A 499 6.77 36.17 -20.01
N LEU A 500 6.10 35.47 -19.11
CA LEU A 500 6.32 34.04 -18.87
C LEU A 500 5.69 33.17 -19.97
N ASP A 501 4.49 33.52 -20.42
CA ASP A 501 3.82 32.84 -21.52
C ASP A 501 3.10 33.87 -22.42
N PRO A 502 3.64 34.14 -23.63
CA PRO A 502 3.02 35.05 -24.59
C PRO A 502 1.57 34.70 -25.00
N GLY A 503 1.16 33.44 -24.84
CA GLY A 503 -0.20 32.98 -25.12
C GLY A 503 -1.28 33.70 -24.28
N TYR A 504 -0.91 34.22 -23.11
CA TYR A 504 -1.83 35.03 -22.28
C TYR A 504 -2.24 36.34 -22.92
N LYS A 505 -1.49 36.90 -23.88
CA LYS A 505 -1.87 38.13 -24.57
C LYS A 505 -3.22 37.98 -25.28
N ALA A 506 -3.45 36.86 -25.97
CA ALA A 506 -4.73 36.59 -26.63
C ALA A 506 -5.85 36.41 -25.61
N LYS A 507 -5.58 35.71 -24.50
CA LYS A 507 -6.54 35.51 -23.40
C LYS A 507 -6.97 36.86 -22.77
N VAL A 508 -6.01 37.77 -22.52
CA VAL A 508 -6.28 39.10 -21.96
C VAL A 508 -7.21 39.90 -22.86
N LEU A 509 -7.05 39.80 -24.17
CA LEU A 509 -7.92 40.53 -25.14
C LEU A 509 -9.35 40.03 -25.17
N SER A 510 -9.56 38.75 -24.97
CA SER A 510 -10.90 38.12 -24.98
C SER A 510 -11.62 38.15 -23.62
N GLU A 511 -10.86 38.35 -22.52
CA GLU A 511 -11.39 38.26 -21.16
C GLU A 511 -12.18 39.52 -20.74
N ALA A 512 -13.47 39.32 -20.43
CA ALA A 512 -14.38 40.40 -20.02
C ALA A 512 -13.97 41.02 -18.67
N GLY A 513 -13.32 40.27 -17.79
CA GLY A 513 -12.86 40.76 -16.48
C GLY A 513 -11.87 41.93 -16.57
N PHE A 514 -11.24 42.13 -17.72
CA PHE A 514 -10.37 43.28 -17.97
C PHE A 514 -11.02 44.45 -18.70
N ASN A 515 -12.34 44.45 -18.89
CA ASN A 515 -13.03 45.54 -19.59
C ASN A 515 -12.78 46.92 -18.95
N SER A 516 -12.71 47.00 -17.63
CA SER A 516 -12.38 48.25 -16.91
C SER A 516 -10.97 48.78 -17.21
N LEU A 517 -10.06 47.94 -17.70
CA LEU A 517 -8.69 48.33 -18.02
C LEU A 517 -8.48 48.77 -19.49
N ARG A 518 -9.47 48.53 -20.38
CA ARG A 518 -9.30 48.70 -21.83
C ARG A 518 -8.95 50.16 -22.24
N HIS A 519 -9.32 51.13 -21.42
CA HIS A 519 -9.01 52.54 -21.64
C HIS A 519 -7.76 53.02 -20.88
N HIS A 520 -7.12 52.14 -20.09
CA HIS A 520 -5.93 52.49 -19.33
C HIS A 520 -4.70 52.58 -20.27
N PRO A 521 -3.92 53.67 -20.28
CA PRO A 521 -2.81 53.86 -21.21
C PRO A 521 -1.77 52.70 -21.16
N ASP A 522 -1.42 52.24 -19.96
CA ASP A 522 -0.42 51.17 -19.79
C ASP A 522 -0.99 49.81 -20.24
N PHE A 523 -2.27 49.56 -20.12
CA PHE A 523 -2.91 48.34 -20.65
C PHE A 523 -2.86 48.37 -22.20
N ILE A 524 -3.24 49.49 -22.82
CA ILE A 524 -3.17 49.66 -24.28
C ILE A 524 -1.71 49.44 -24.78
N LYS A 525 -0.74 49.97 -24.07
CA LYS A 525 0.70 49.79 -24.41
C LYS A 525 1.11 48.30 -24.27
N LEU A 526 0.60 47.60 -23.26
CA LEU A 526 0.93 46.18 -23.01
C LEU A 526 0.39 45.29 -24.12
N ILE A 527 -0.83 45.51 -24.59
CA ILE A 527 -1.48 44.66 -25.60
C ILE A 527 -1.10 45.05 -27.05
N ARG A 528 -0.55 46.23 -27.29
CA ARG A 528 -0.07 46.68 -28.64
C ARG A 528 1.33 46.16 -28.98
N LYS A 529 2.17 45.96 -27.99
CA LYS A 529 3.49 45.34 -28.14
C LYS A 529 3.37 43.80 -28.30
#